data_6fb67bedadd8b90e021cae81848815f6
#
_entry.id   6fb67bedadd8b90e021cae81848815f6
#
_cell.length_a   1.000
_cell.length_b   1.000
_cell.length_c   1.000
_cell.angle_alpha   90.00
_cell.angle_beta   90.00
_cell.angle_gamma   90.00
#
_symmetry.space_group_name_H-M   'P 1'
#
loop_
_entity.id
_entity.type
_entity.pdbx_description
1 polymer ?
#
loop_
_entity_poly.entity_id
_entity_poly.type
_entity_poly.pdbx_seq_one_letter_code
_entity_poly.pdbx_strand_id
1 'polypeptide(L)'
;SNYEVYDGTRNINVHNWTNTAQEQFSNPYWMLNRQKPVSYRNRYEFGGSVKYDIMEGLSVTGRLRYERGDETWNLNEYASSTAGRNLLGTMKDTRVNSEQTYGDLLAQYNKTWEDTYSLSVTAGGSYQKTKSSSLELIGWGDSQFSVNDAGVITSGAYYPNIFSPANYYKLQTTKTLAEKRLNSVFATAQFGYKEGLFIDVSARNDWSSTLAFTDGVSFFYPSVGASVLLDR
;
A
#
# COMPACT_ATOMS: atom_id res chain seq x y z
N SER A 1 -6.92 -0.28 -37.63
CA SER A 1 -8.19 -0.88 -37.25
C SER A 1 -9.07 0.20 -36.68
N ASN A 2 -10.27 0.35 -37.18
CA ASN A 2 -11.20 1.37 -36.73
C ASN A 2 -11.82 0.89 -35.41
N TYR A 3 -11.18 1.21 -34.27
CA TYR A 3 -11.62 0.80 -32.93
C TYR A 3 -12.76 1.68 -32.39
N GLU A 4 -13.09 2.76 -33.09
CA GLU A 4 -14.16 3.69 -32.73
C GLU A 4 -15.01 4.05 -33.93
N VAL A 5 -16.28 4.41 -33.69
CA VAL A 5 -17.26 4.87 -34.65
C VAL A 5 -17.98 6.10 -34.07
N TYR A 6 -18.31 7.05 -34.93
CA TYR A 6 -19.04 8.24 -34.53
C TYR A 6 -20.53 7.96 -34.33
N ASP A 7 -21.03 8.31 -33.14
CA ASP A 7 -22.46 8.26 -32.81
C ASP A 7 -23.04 9.69 -32.93
N GLY A 8 -23.74 9.93 -34.01
CA GLY A 8 -24.34 11.24 -34.31
C GLY A 8 -25.46 11.66 -33.34
N THR A 9 -26.09 10.71 -32.65
CA THR A 9 -27.14 11.01 -31.65
C THR A 9 -26.56 11.61 -30.39
N ARG A 10 -25.42 11.08 -29.95
CA ARG A 10 -24.71 11.54 -28.74
C ARG A 10 -23.59 12.55 -29.04
N ASN A 11 -23.27 12.75 -30.33
CA ASN A 11 -22.17 13.61 -30.79
C ASN A 11 -20.80 13.22 -30.19
N ILE A 12 -20.53 11.91 -30.09
CA ILE A 12 -19.29 11.35 -29.54
C ILE A 12 -18.81 10.15 -30.35
N ASN A 13 -17.53 9.82 -30.25
CA ASN A 13 -17.03 8.52 -30.68
C ASN A 13 -17.34 7.45 -29.63
N VAL A 14 -17.81 6.31 -30.07
CA VAL A 14 -18.09 5.12 -29.27
C VAL A 14 -17.26 3.95 -29.75
N HIS A 15 -17.08 2.92 -28.93
CA HIS A 15 -16.29 1.76 -29.33
C HIS A 15 -16.93 1.00 -30.51
N ASN A 16 -16.13 0.60 -31.46
CA ASN A 16 -16.54 -0.22 -32.59
C ASN A 16 -16.21 -1.70 -32.25
N TRP A 17 -17.23 -2.53 -32.09
CA TRP A 17 -17.08 -3.95 -31.82
C TRP A 17 -18.13 -4.72 -32.62
N THR A 18 -17.70 -5.72 -33.37
CA THR A 18 -18.54 -6.40 -34.36
C THR A 18 -19.44 -7.47 -33.76
N ASN A 19 -19.27 -7.84 -32.50
CA ASN A 19 -20.03 -8.93 -31.87
C ASN A 19 -20.99 -8.41 -30.79
N THR A 20 -22.20 -8.15 -31.19
CA THR A 20 -23.30 -7.69 -30.30
C THR A 20 -23.73 -8.73 -29.27
N ALA A 21 -23.39 -10.00 -29.45
CA ALA A 21 -23.75 -11.06 -28.50
C ALA A 21 -22.82 -11.14 -27.28
N GLN A 22 -21.68 -10.45 -27.31
CA GLN A 22 -20.71 -10.40 -26.22
C GLN A 22 -20.50 -8.98 -25.69
N GLU A 23 -21.57 -8.33 -25.35
CA GLU A 23 -21.60 -6.96 -24.81
C GLU A 23 -20.81 -6.77 -23.48
N GLN A 24 -20.18 -7.81 -22.97
CA GLN A 24 -19.41 -7.76 -21.74
C GLN A 24 -17.95 -7.30 -21.95
N PHE A 25 -17.46 -7.31 -23.18
CA PHE A 25 -16.07 -7.01 -23.49
C PHE A 25 -15.95 -5.76 -24.36
N SER A 26 -15.10 -4.82 -23.95
CA SER A 26 -14.76 -3.67 -24.78
C SER A 26 -13.68 -4.06 -25.80
N ASN A 27 -13.67 -3.37 -26.95
CA ASN A 27 -12.60 -3.49 -27.93
C ASN A 27 -11.24 -3.21 -27.29
N PRO A 28 -10.22 -4.10 -27.38
CA PRO A 28 -8.91 -3.89 -26.75
C PRO A 28 -8.22 -2.60 -27.16
N TYR A 29 -8.35 -2.20 -28.41
CA TYR A 29 -7.76 -0.93 -28.90
C TYR A 29 -8.51 0.28 -28.33
N TRP A 30 -9.83 0.17 -28.11
CA TRP A 30 -10.58 1.20 -27.39
C TRP A 30 -10.07 1.33 -25.96
N MET A 31 -9.91 0.22 -25.25
CA MET A 31 -9.39 0.24 -23.88
C MET A 31 -8.01 0.89 -23.81
N LEU A 32 -7.09 0.52 -24.70
CA LEU A 32 -5.75 1.10 -24.76
C LEU A 32 -5.72 2.61 -25.03
N ASN A 33 -6.71 3.13 -25.76
CA ASN A 33 -6.75 4.54 -26.15
C ASN A 33 -7.70 5.40 -25.30
N ARG A 34 -8.75 4.80 -24.72
CA ARG A 34 -9.84 5.52 -24.04
C ARG A 34 -10.02 5.17 -22.56
N GLN A 35 -9.32 4.14 -22.05
CA GLN A 35 -9.30 3.78 -20.64
C GLN A 35 -7.86 3.78 -20.14
N LYS A 36 -7.31 4.96 -19.88
CA LYS A 36 -5.92 5.11 -19.44
C LYS A 36 -5.92 5.42 -17.94
N PRO A 37 -5.64 4.43 -17.08
CA PRO A 37 -5.37 4.73 -15.69
C PRO A 37 -4.05 5.53 -15.59
N VAL A 38 -4.10 6.64 -14.87
CA VAL A 38 -2.92 7.46 -14.62
C VAL A 38 -2.67 7.47 -13.12
N SER A 39 -1.45 7.11 -12.73
CA SER A 39 -1.02 7.14 -11.33
C SER A 39 0.21 8.03 -11.19
N TYR A 40 0.17 8.90 -10.19
CA TYR A 40 1.32 9.69 -9.76
C TYR A 40 1.60 9.33 -8.31
N ARG A 41 2.87 9.02 -8.01
CA ARG A 41 3.32 8.70 -6.67
C ARG A 41 4.54 9.52 -6.32
N ASN A 42 4.45 10.22 -5.19
CA ASN A 42 5.58 10.88 -4.57
C ASN A 42 5.88 10.19 -3.25
N ARG A 43 7.16 9.93 -2.97
CA ARG A 43 7.60 9.31 -1.73
C ARG A 43 8.77 10.12 -1.17
N TYR A 44 8.67 10.46 0.08
CA TYR A 44 9.69 11.16 0.84
C TYR A 44 10.12 10.25 1.98
N GLU A 45 11.42 10.08 2.14
CA GLU A 45 11.99 9.29 3.22
C GLU A 45 13.11 10.09 3.89
N PHE A 46 13.04 10.20 5.21
CA PHE A 46 14.03 10.85 6.05
C PHE A 46 14.42 9.85 7.13
N GLY A 47 15.71 9.68 7.33
CA GLY A 47 16.21 8.78 8.35
C GLY A 47 17.58 9.17 8.84
N GLY A 48 17.87 8.73 10.03
CA GLY A 48 19.17 8.93 10.65
C GLY A 48 19.44 7.87 11.71
N SER A 49 20.71 7.63 11.96
CA SER A 49 21.17 6.74 13.01
C SER A 49 22.35 7.35 13.76
N VAL A 50 22.41 7.06 15.05
CA VAL A 50 23.54 7.42 15.92
C VAL A 50 24.00 6.15 16.61
N LYS A 51 25.27 5.83 16.48
CA LYS A 51 25.94 4.78 17.24
C LYS A 51 26.86 5.41 18.25
N TYR A 52 26.81 4.91 19.48
CA TYR A 52 27.68 5.30 20.55
C TYR A 52 28.36 4.05 21.16
N ASP A 53 29.68 4.02 21.14
CA ASP A 53 30.48 2.97 21.76
C ASP A 53 30.70 3.33 23.23
N ILE A 54 30.07 2.58 24.14
CA ILE A 54 30.09 2.83 25.58
C ILE A 54 31.42 2.39 26.18
N MET A 55 31.85 1.20 25.79
CA MET A 55 33.13 0.60 26.14
C MET A 55 33.52 -0.47 25.11
N GLU A 56 34.70 -1.02 25.23
CA GLU A 56 35.14 -2.10 24.36
C GLU A 56 34.12 -3.25 24.29
N GLY A 57 33.71 -3.56 23.09
CA GLY A 57 32.70 -4.60 22.81
C GLY A 57 31.24 -4.17 23.03
N LEU A 58 30.93 -3.04 23.70
CA LEU A 58 29.56 -2.59 23.96
C LEU A 58 29.23 -1.30 23.22
N SER A 59 28.24 -1.37 22.37
CA SER A 59 27.71 -0.19 21.66
C SER A 59 26.18 -0.10 21.76
N VAL A 60 25.67 1.11 21.63
CA VAL A 60 24.24 1.41 21.51
C VAL A 60 24.00 2.17 20.23
N THR A 61 22.98 1.74 19.47
CA THR A 61 22.58 2.36 18.22
C THR A 61 21.12 2.76 18.29
N GLY A 62 20.83 4.04 18.06
CA GLY A 62 19.50 4.56 17.88
C GLY A 62 19.26 4.88 16.42
N ARG A 63 18.09 4.50 15.88
CA ARG A 63 17.67 4.79 14.50
C ARG A 63 16.28 5.39 14.48
N LEU A 64 16.08 6.36 13.62
CA LEU A 64 14.78 6.96 13.35
C LEU A 64 14.58 7.03 11.84
N ARG A 65 13.38 6.73 11.38
CA ARG A 65 12.97 6.86 9.99
C ARG A 65 11.54 7.37 9.92
N TYR A 66 11.33 8.35 9.08
CA TYR A 66 10.02 8.85 8.70
C TYR A 66 9.86 8.72 7.20
N GLU A 67 8.73 8.19 6.79
CA GLU A 67 8.35 8.03 5.40
C GLU A 67 6.97 8.61 5.18
N ARG A 68 6.80 9.33 4.06
CA ARG A 68 5.52 9.83 3.58
C ARG A 68 5.37 9.50 2.11
N GLY A 69 4.23 8.92 1.75
CA GLY A 69 3.80 8.64 0.38
C GLY A 69 2.49 9.35 0.07
N ASP A 70 2.46 10.05 -1.06
CA ASP A 70 1.25 10.65 -1.62
C ASP A 70 1.03 10.04 -3.00
N GLU A 71 -0.10 9.37 -3.20
CA GLU A 71 -0.47 8.72 -4.47
C GLU A 71 -1.82 9.24 -4.93
N THR A 72 -1.89 9.57 -6.22
CA THR A 72 -3.14 9.86 -6.91
C THR A 72 -3.32 8.86 -8.03
N TRP A 73 -4.52 8.34 -8.18
CA TRP A 73 -4.88 7.43 -9.25
C TRP A 73 -6.19 7.89 -9.89
N ASN A 74 -6.17 8.12 -11.18
CA ASN A 74 -7.28 8.61 -11.96
C ASN A 74 -7.62 7.62 -13.05
N LEU A 75 -8.89 7.25 -13.15
CA LEU A 75 -9.42 6.44 -14.25
C LEU A 75 -10.63 7.14 -14.84
N ASN A 76 -10.53 7.45 -16.12
CA ASN A 76 -11.65 7.97 -16.90
C ASN A 76 -12.05 6.88 -17.91
N GLU A 77 -13.25 6.36 -17.73
CA GLU A 77 -13.86 5.42 -18.68
C GLU A 77 -14.80 6.18 -19.60
N TYR A 78 -14.42 6.27 -20.87
CA TYR A 78 -15.25 6.94 -21.88
C TYR A 78 -16.59 6.23 -22.08
N ALA A 79 -17.61 6.97 -22.49
CA ALA A 79 -18.91 6.46 -22.85
C ALA A 79 -18.79 5.26 -23.81
N SER A 80 -19.58 4.23 -23.59
CA SER A 80 -19.55 2.92 -24.27
C SER A 80 -18.34 2.02 -23.97
N SER A 81 -17.47 2.36 -23.02
CA SER A 81 -16.33 1.52 -22.64
C SER A 81 -16.74 0.14 -22.10
N THR A 82 -17.91 0.05 -21.50
CA THR A 82 -18.51 -1.23 -21.13
C THR A 82 -19.88 -1.29 -21.78
N ALA A 83 -20.09 -2.27 -22.64
CA ALA A 83 -21.31 -2.38 -23.42
C ALA A 83 -22.55 -2.30 -22.53
N GLY A 84 -23.44 -1.39 -22.88
CA GLY A 84 -24.74 -1.21 -22.23
C GLY A 84 -24.72 -0.62 -20.80
N ARG A 85 -23.54 -0.40 -20.21
CA ARG A 85 -23.44 0.04 -18.79
C ARG A 85 -22.88 1.44 -18.59
N ASN A 86 -22.17 1.99 -19.55
CA ASN A 86 -21.54 3.30 -19.41
C ASN A 86 -21.92 4.20 -20.59
N LEU A 87 -23.11 4.76 -20.54
CA LEU A 87 -23.62 5.59 -21.64
C LEU A 87 -22.94 6.96 -21.72
N LEU A 88 -22.50 7.50 -20.59
CA LEU A 88 -22.04 8.89 -20.48
C LEU A 88 -20.59 9.04 -20.01
N GLY A 89 -19.95 7.95 -19.62
CA GLY A 89 -18.58 7.94 -19.08
C GLY A 89 -18.52 7.96 -17.56
N THR A 90 -17.55 7.24 -16.98
CA THR A 90 -17.34 7.13 -15.54
C THR A 90 -16.01 7.77 -15.18
N MET A 91 -16.01 8.58 -14.13
CA MET A 91 -14.81 9.15 -13.52
C MET A 91 -14.53 8.46 -12.20
N LYS A 92 -13.29 8.07 -11.99
CA LYS A 92 -12.83 7.57 -10.68
C LYS A 92 -11.52 8.23 -10.32
N ASP A 93 -11.53 9.00 -9.22
CA ASP A 93 -10.36 9.63 -8.65
C ASP A 93 -10.10 9.04 -7.27
N THR A 94 -8.87 8.58 -7.04
CA THR A 94 -8.45 8.06 -5.74
C THR A 94 -7.19 8.80 -5.30
N ARG A 95 -7.19 9.27 -4.06
CA ARG A 95 -6.01 9.86 -3.41
C ARG A 95 -5.69 9.04 -2.17
N VAL A 96 -4.44 8.61 -2.07
CA VAL A 96 -3.94 7.85 -0.93
C VAL A 96 -2.76 8.59 -0.34
N ASN A 97 -2.84 8.86 0.97
CA ASN A 97 -1.73 9.38 1.74
C ASN A 97 -1.32 8.32 2.74
N SER A 98 -0.03 8.05 2.83
CA SER A 98 0.55 7.11 3.79
C SER A 98 1.69 7.78 4.55
N GLU A 99 1.76 7.52 5.86
CA GLU A 99 2.84 7.99 6.73
C GLU A 99 3.32 6.81 7.57
N GLN A 100 4.63 6.65 7.67
CA GLN A 100 5.25 5.68 8.56
C GLN A 100 6.34 6.35 9.38
N THR A 101 6.26 6.16 10.69
CA THR A 101 7.32 6.50 11.62
C THR A 101 7.87 5.21 12.20
N TYR A 102 9.18 5.05 12.16
CA TYR A 102 9.89 3.91 12.74
C TYR A 102 11.03 4.42 13.61
N GLY A 103 11.20 3.81 14.77
CA GLY A 103 12.36 4.05 15.62
C GLY A 103 12.77 2.78 16.33
N ASP A 104 14.05 2.58 16.54
CA ASP A 104 14.59 1.51 17.36
C ASP A 104 15.81 1.97 18.19
N LEU A 105 16.03 1.22 19.25
CA LEU A 105 17.22 1.32 20.09
C LEU A 105 17.79 -0.08 20.27
N LEU A 106 19.07 -0.25 19.94
CA LEU A 106 19.79 -1.51 19.96
C LEU A 106 21.02 -1.39 20.86
N ALA A 107 21.17 -2.31 21.79
CA ALA A 107 22.42 -2.52 22.54
C ALA A 107 23.11 -3.78 22.00
N GLN A 108 24.36 -3.68 21.62
CA GLN A 108 25.16 -4.77 21.08
C GLN A 108 26.41 -4.96 21.93
N TYR A 109 26.63 -6.19 22.37
CA TYR A 109 27.83 -6.60 23.10
C TYR A 109 28.51 -7.75 22.37
N ASN A 110 29.82 -7.57 22.08
CA ASN A 110 30.65 -8.57 21.43
C ASN A 110 31.92 -8.76 22.25
N LYS A 111 32.27 -10.01 22.53
CA LYS A 111 33.51 -10.32 23.22
C LYS A 111 34.07 -11.68 22.78
N THR A 112 35.38 -11.73 22.64
CA THR A 112 36.12 -12.98 22.39
C THR A 112 37.12 -13.19 23.54
N TRP A 113 37.25 -14.42 23.99
CA TRP A 113 38.18 -14.83 25.04
C TRP A 113 39.13 -15.90 24.48
N GLU A 114 40.41 -15.62 24.64
CA GLU A 114 41.52 -16.57 24.32
C GLU A 114 41.38 -17.17 22.91
N ASP A 115 40.82 -16.44 21.94
CA ASP A 115 40.51 -16.90 20.60
C ASP A 115 39.71 -18.25 20.55
N THR A 116 39.18 -18.65 21.70
CA THR A 116 38.49 -19.95 21.87
C THR A 116 36.99 -19.76 21.97
N TYR A 117 36.52 -18.74 22.69
CA TYR A 117 35.12 -18.49 22.91
C TYR A 117 34.71 -17.10 22.38
N SER A 118 33.60 -17.02 21.71
CA SER A 118 32.98 -15.75 21.28
C SER A 118 31.57 -15.63 21.78
N LEU A 119 31.19 -14.43 22.15
CA LEU A 119 29.81 -14.09 22.53
C LEU A 119 29.41 -12.81 21.81
N SER A 120 28.29 -12.88 21.09
CA SER A 120 27.61 -11.73 20.52
C SER A 120 26.19 -11.67 21.06
N VAL A 121 25.83 -10.55 21.70
CA VAL A 121 24.48 -10.32 22.23
C VAL A 121 23.95 -9.03 21.64
N THR A 122 22.73 -9.08 21.13
CA THR A 122 21.98 -7.89 20.72
C THR A 122 20.65 -7.88 21.44
N ALA A 123 20.32 -6.79 22.12
CA ALA A 123 19.01 -6.58 22.73
C ALA A 123 18.48 -5.20 22.28
N GLY A 124 17.18 -5.11 22.10
CA GLY A 124 16.60 -3.86 21.65
C GLY A 124 15.09 -3.82 21.69
N GLY A 125 14.58 -2.65 21.35
CA GLY A 125 13.16 -2.42 21.15
C GLY A 125 12.92 -1.55 19.95
N SER A 126 11.77 -1.70 19.33
CA SER A 126 11.35 -0.89 18.20
C SER A 126 9.92 -0.41 18.34
N TYR A 127 9.66 0.72 17.75
CA TYR A 127 8.36 1.34 17.62
C TYR A 127 8.08 1.63 16.15
N GLN A 128 6.91 1.21 15.66
CA GLN A 128 6.44 1.54 14.33
C GLN A 128 5.01 2.06 14.40
N LYS A 129 4.77 3.17 13.73
CA LYS A 129 3.44 3.73 13.53
C LYS A 129 3.21 3.94 12.04
N THR A 130 2.12 3.36 11.53
CA THR A 130 1.68 3.54 10.14
C THR A 130 0.31 4.18 10.14
N LYS A 131 0.15 5.27 9.39
CA LYS A 131 -1.13 5.91 9.10
C LYS A 131 -1.38 5.82 7.62
N SER A 132 -2.62 5.54 7.24
CA SER A 132 -3.07 5.59 5.85
C SER A 132 -4.43 6.27 5.80
N SER A 133 -4.60 7.13 4.82
CA SER A 133 -5.90 7.72 4.49
C SER A 133 -6.13 7.63 2.99
N SER A 134 -7.31 7.21 2.58
CA SER A 134 -7.73 7.26 1.19
C SER A 134 -9.03 8.03 1.04
N LEU A 135 -9.11 8.77 -0.05
CA LEU A 135 -10.33 9.41 -0.52
C LEU A 135 -10.57 8.94 -1.95
N GLU A 136 -11.69 8.26 -2.15
CA GLU A 136 -12.14 7.82 -3.46
C GLU A 136 -13.39 8.59 -3.84
N LEU A 137 -13.42 9.09 -5.06
CA LEU A 137 -14.52 9.82 -5.66
C LEU A 137 -14.89 9.12 -6.96
N ILE A 138 -16.15 8.66 -7.08
CA ILE A 138 -16.66 8.03 -8.27
C ILE A 138 -17.87 8.77 -8.77
N GLY A 139 -17.80 9.23 -10.03
CA GLY A 139 -18.95 9.73 -10.79
C GLY A 139 -19.37 8.66 -11.79
N TRP A 140 -20.51 8.02 -11.55
CA TRP A 140 -21.04 6.97 -12.41
C TRP A 140 -21.74 7.57 -13.60
N GLY A 141 -21.26 7.26 -14.80
CA GLY A 141 -21.96 7.53 -16.06
C GLY A 141 -23.03 6.46 -16.35
N ASP A 142 -24.00 6.36 -15.48
CA ASP A 142 -24.93 5.25 -15.33
C ASP A 142 -25.59 4.80 -16.65
N SER A 143 -25.91 3.52 -16.74
CA SER A 143 -26.67 2.95 -17.84
C SER A 143 -28.14 3.42 -17.89
N GLN A 144 -28.60 3.99 -16.81
CA GLN A 144 -29.94 4.60 -16.71
C GLN A 144 -29.81 6.10 -16.46
N PHE A 145 -29.60 6.83 -17.53
CA PHE A 145 -29.89 8.24 -17.56
C PHE A 145 -31.39 8.41 -17.26
N SER A 146 -31.72 8.90 -16.08
CA SER A 146 -33.09 9.12 -15.67
C SER A 146 -33.36 10.61 -15.62
N VAL A 147 -34.46 10.99 -16.24
CA VAL A 147 -35.02 12.35 -16.17
C VAL A 147 -36.41 12.24 -15.55
N ASN A 148 -36.72 13.06 -14.55
CA ASN A 148 -38.05 13.04 -13.98
C ASN A 148 -39.05 13.78 -14.89
N ASP A 149 -40.35 13.76 -14.53
CA ASP A 149 -41.44 14.39 -15.31
C ASP A 149 -41.24 15.92 -15.50
N ALA A 150 -40.41 16.54 -14.69
CA ALA A 150 -40.08 17.98 -14.79
C ALA A 150 -38.86 18.22 -15.69
N GLY A 151 -38.29 17.21 -16.35
CA GLY A 151 -37.12 17.33 -17.20
C GLY A 151 -35.77 17.41 -16.44
N VAL A 152 -35.79 17.12 -15.14
CA VAL A 152 -34.60 17.20 -14.29
C VAL A 152 -33.84 15.83 -14.32
N ILE A 153 -32.53 15.85 -14.57
CA ILE A 153 -31.68 14.70 -14.51
C ILE A 153 -31.63 14.19 -13.08
N THR A 154 -31.92 12.90 -12.87
CA THR A 154 -31.97 12.26 -11.55
C THR A 154 -30.91 11.16 -11.37
N SER A 155 -30.21 10.77 -12.43
CA SER A 155 -29.06 9.85 -12.37
C SER A 155 -28.11 10.04 -13.56
N GLY A 156 -26.88 9.57 -13.43
CA GLY A 156 -25.87 9.61 -14.47
C GLY A 156 -25.06 10.92 -14.53
N ALA A 157 -24.58 11.24 -15.72
CA ALA A 157 -23.84 12.48 -16.01
C ALA A 157 -24.69 13.43 -16.87
N TYR A 158 -24.41 14.73 -16.81
CA TYR A 158 -25.10 15.72 -17.64
C TYR A 158 -24.62 15.69 -19.10
N TYR A 159 -23.33 15.48 -19.30
CA TYR A 159 -22.71 15.44 -20.62
C TYR A 159 -21.76 14.24 -20.74
N PRO A 160 -21.72 13.58 -21.92
CA PRO A 160 -20.85 12.44 -22.13
C PRO A 160 -19.38 12.84 -22.16
N ASN A 161 -18.51 11.99 -21.60
CA ASN A 161 -17.06 12.13 -21.63
C ASN A 161 -16.48 13.41 -21.00
N ILE A 162 -17.24 14.08 -20.15
CA ILE A 162 -16.76 15.19 -19.33
C ILE A 162 -16.47 14.66 -17.92
N PHE A 163 -15.20 14.46 -17.62
CA PHE A 163 -14.72 13.86 -16.36
C PHE A 163 -14.45 14.95 -15.32
N SER A 164 -15.52 15.55 -14.83
CA SER A 164 -15.50 16.57 -13.78
C SER A 164 -16.56 16.24 -12.73
N PRO A 165 -16.29 16.42 -11.43
CA PRO A 165 -17.26 16.18 -10.38
C PRO A 165 -18.61 16.89 -10.61
N ALA A 166 -18.57 18.10 -11.16
CA ALA A 166 -19.77 18.88 -11.46
C ALA A 166 -20.63 18.30 -12.59
N ASN A 167 -20.10 17.36 -13.37
CA ASN A 167 -20.83 16.73 -14.47
C ASN A 167 -21.68 15.54 -14.03
N TYR A 168 -21.59 15.11 -12.78
CA TYR A 168 -22.32 13.94 -12.29
C TYR A 168 -23.43 14.37 -11.33
N TYR A 169 -24.61 13.81 -11.55
CA TYR A 169 -25.77 14.06 -10.68
C TYR A 169 -25.49 13.63 -9.24
N LYS A 170 -24.81 12.49 -9.08
CA LYS A 170 -24.43 11.95 -7.78
C LYS A 170 -22.99 11.45 -7.81
N LEU A 171 -22.22 11.87 -6.83
CA LEU A 171 -20.88 11.37 -6.58
C LEU A 171 -20.92 10.38 -5.43
N GLN A 172 -20.32 9.23 -5.63
CA GLN A 172 -19.99 8.33 -4.53
C GLN A 172 -18.65 8.76 -3.96
N THR A 173 -18.63 9.05 -2.67
CA THR A 173 -17.41 9.44 -1.95
C THR A 173 -17.16 8.44 -0.84
N THR A 174 -15.98 7.83 -0.86
CA THR A 174 -15.53 6.90 0.18
C THR A 174 -14.26 7.43 0.81
N LYS A 175 -14.27 7.60 2.13
CA LYS A 175 -13.08 7.98 2.90
C LYS A 175 -12.71 6.86 3.86
N THR A 176 -11.47 6.40 3.77
CA THR A 176 -10.93 5.38 4.67
C THR A 176 -9.78 5.97 5.47
N LEU A 177 -9.76 5.69 6.76
CA LEU A 177 -8.68 6.06 7.67
C LEU A 177 -8.23 4.80 8.41
N ALA A 178 -6.94 4.56 8.44
CA ALA A 178 -6.33 3.45 9.18
C ALA A 178 -5.10 3.93 9.94
N GLU A 179 -4.95 3.48 11.18
CA GLU A 179 -3.74 3.67 11.98
C GLU A 179 -3.36 2.33 12.60
N LYS A 180 -2.09 1.96 12.47
CA LYS A 180 -1.50 0.78 13.09
C LYS A 180 -0.27 1.17 13.88
N ARG A 181 -0.14 0.63 15.08
CA ARG A 181 1.07 0.73 15.92
C ARG A 181 1.59 -0.66 16.22
N LEU A 182 2.91 -0.80 16.18
CA LEU A 182 3.62 -2.02 16.53
C LEU A 182 4.77 -1.65 17.45
N ASN A 183 4.78 -2.24 18.64
CA ASN A 183 5.89 -2.17 19.59
C ASN A 183 6.54 -3.54 19.65
N SER A 184 7.86 -3.58 19.77
CA SER A 184 8.58 -4.82 19.87
C SER A 184 9.73 -4.70 20.85
N VAL A 185 10.00 -5.78 21.57
CA VAL A 185 11.26 -6.00 22.29
C VAL A 185 11.85 -7.32 21.84
N PHE A 186 13.17 -7.37 21.70
CA PHE A 186 13.86 -8.57 21.24
C PHE A 186 15.26 -8.66 21.80
N ALA A 187 15.74 -9.88 21.89
CA ALA A 187 17.12 -10.17 22.20
C ALA A 187 17.60 -11.37 21.37
N THR A 188 18.85 -11.32 20.96
CA THR A 188 19.56 -12.43 20.30
C THR A 188 20.91 -12.61 20.98
N ALA A 189 21.34 -13.88 21.14
CA ALA A 189 22.68 -14.21 21.62
C ALA A 189 23.25 -15.32 20.75
N GLN A 190 24.49 -15.15 20.34
CA GLN A 190 25.26 -16.16 19.66
C GLN A 190 26.50 -16.47 20.51
N PHE A 191 26.69 -17.74 20.83
CA PHE A 191 27.88 -18.26 21.46
C PHE A 191 28.66 -19.09 20.47
N GLY A 192 29.96 -18.80 20.31
CA GLY A 192 30.85 -19.54 19.43
C GLY A 192 31.95 -20.23 20.23
N TYR A 193 32.31 -21.46 19.82
CA TYR A 193 33.42 -22.22 20.37
C TYR A 193 34.41 -22.65 19.26
N LYS A 194 35.65 -22.25 19.38
CA LYS A 194 36.77 -22.53 18.46
C LYS A 194 36.44 -22.24 16.99
N GLU A 195 35.58 -21.20 16.77
CA GLU A 195 35.06 -20.83 15.44
C GLU A 195 34.44 -22.00 14.64
N GLY A 196 34.23 -23.15 15.26
CA GLY A 196 33.69 -24.35 14.64
C GLY A 196 32.26 -24.71 15.11
N LEU A 197 31.88 -24.32 16.31
CA LEU A 197 30.54 -24.57 16.84
C LEU A 197 29.89 -23.23 17.23
N PHE A 198 28.68 -23.02 16.77
CA PHE A 198 27.88 -21.83 17.13
C PHE A 198 26.52 -22.26 17.66
N ILE A 199 26.08 -21.60 18.72
CA ILE A 199 24.75 -21.76 19.29
C ILE A 199 24.08 -20.37 19.26
N ASP A 200 22.89 -20.30 18.64
CA ASP A 200 22.10 -19.10 18.50
C ASP A 200 20.82 -19.24 19.33
N VAL A 201 20.50 -18.21 20.11
CA VAL A 201 19.24 -18.11 20.83
C VAL A 201 18.62 -16.76 20.53
N SER A 202 17.34 -16.73 20.24
CA SER A 202 16.63 -15.47 20.06
C SER A 202 15.25 -15.52 20.71
N ALA A 203 14.79 -14.36 21.11
CA ALA A 203 13.43 -14.15 21.61
C ALA A 203 12.94 -12.78 21.16
N ARG A 204 11.67 -12.71 20.77
CA ARG A 204 11.00 -11.47 20.40
C ARG A 204 9.57 -11.46 20.94
N ASN A 205 9.12 -10.32 21.41
CA ASN A 205 7.73 -10.10 21.73
C ASN A 205 7.22 -8.85 21.02
N ASP A 206 6.08 -8.99 20.33
CA ASP A 206 5.45 -7.94 19.53
C ASP A 206 4.07 -7.62 20.10
N TRP A 207 3.75 -6.32 20.22
CA TRP A 207 2.42 -5.80 20.58
C TRP A 207 1.88 -5.01 19.42
N SER A 208 0.71 -5.41 18.91
CA SER A 208 0.05 -4.75 17.77
C SER A 208 -1.28 -4.12 18.17
N SER A 209 -1.48 -2.85 17.79
CA SER A 209 -2.76 -2.17 18.02
C SER A 209 -3.94 -2.82 17.27
N THR A 210 -3.68 -3.59 16.22
CA THR A 210 -4.72 -4.31 15.48
C THR A 210 -5.32 -5.47 16.27
N LEU A 211 -4.68 -5.87 17.36
CA LEU A 211 -5.08 -6.97 18.23
C LEU A 211 -5.64 -6.47 19.56
N ALA A 212 -5.82 -5.16 19.74
CA ALA A 212 -6.23 -4.54 21.00
C ALA A 212 -7.59 -5.04 21.55
N PHE A 213 -8.41 -5.68 20.72
CA PHE A 213 -9.73 -6.21 21.10
C PHE A 213 -9.82 -7.74 20.96
N THR A 214 -8.67 -8.43 20.91
CA THR A 214 -8.58 -9.89 20.89
C THR A 214 -7.99 -10.42 22.19
N ASP A 215 -8.15 -11.71 22.46
CA ASP A 215 -7.62 -12.36 23.66
C ASP A 215 -6.08 -12.39 23.72
N GLY A 216 -5.40 -12.12 22.59
CA GLY A 216 -3.95 -12.07 22.49
C GLY A 216 -3.45 -10.76 21.92
N VAL A 217 -3.08 -9.79 22.77
CA VAL A 217 -2.53 -8.48 22.36
C VAL A 217 -1.05 -8.53 22.01
N SER A 218 -0.36 -9.63 22.35
CA SER A 218 1.08 -9.81 22.11
C SER A 218 1.41 -11.20 21.62
N PHE A 219 2.50 -11.31 20.89
CA PHE A 219 3.05 -12.55 20.38
C PHE A 219 4.50 -12.69 20.78
N PHE A 220 4.82 -13.85 21.36
CA PHE A 220 6.19 -14.20 21.75
C PHE A 220 6.76 -15.25 20.78
N TYR A 221 7.96 -14.99 20.28
CA TYR A 221 8.66 -15.83 19.31
C TYR A 221 10.04 -16.23 19.84
N PRO A 222 10.20 -17.40 20.46
CA PRO A 222 11.50 -17.96 20.81
C PRO A 222 12.09 -18.72 19.64
N SER A 223 13.43 -18.74 19.50
CA SER A 223 14.16 -19.55 18.55
C SER A 223 15.50 -20.01 19.14
N VAL A 224 15.91 -21.25 18.83
CA VAL A 224 17.23 -21.82 19.16
C VAL A 224 17.76 -22.48 17.91
N GLY A 225 19.03 -22.25 17.62
CA GLY A 225 19.75 -22.84 16.51
C GLY A 225 21.14 -23.30 16.93
N ALA A 226 21.69 -24.26 16.20
CA ALA A 226 23.09 -24.66 16.33
C ALA A 226 23.69 -24.91 14.94
N SER A 227 24.94 -24.50 14.74
CA SER A 227 25.69 -24.75 13.52
C SER A 227 27.10 -25.22 13.81
N VAL A 228 27.60 -26.16 12.98
CA VAL A 228 28.93 -26.73 13.10
C VAL A 228 29.65 -26.61 11.75
N LEU A 229 30.84 -26.08 11.76
CA LEU A 229 31.76 -26.08 10.62
C LEU A 229 32.61 -27.37 10.67
N LEU A 230 32.45 -28.24 9.68
CA LEU A 230 33.11 -29.55 9.65
C LEU A 230 34.44 -29.54 8.90
N ASP A 231 34.73 -28.44 8.19
CA ASP A 231 35.94 -28.33 7.36
C ASP A 231 36.76 -27.11 7.78
N ARG A 232 37.98 -27.42 8.33
CA ARG A 232 39.05 -26.47 8.65
C ARG A 232 40.38 -27.03 8.24
#